data_6dfd4785bc1eac44d96deca2478e1d88
#
_entry.id   6dfd4785bc1eac44d96deca2478e1d88
#
_cell.length_a   1.000
_cell.length_b   1.000
_cell.length_c   1.000
_cell.angle_alpha   90.00
_cell.angle_beta   90.00
_cell.angle_gamma   90.00
#
_symmetry.space_group_name_H-M   'P 1'
#
loop_
_entity.id
_entity.type
_entity.pdbx_description
1 polymer ?
#
loop_
_entity_poly.entity_id
_entity_poly.type
_entity_poly.pdbx_seq_one_letter_code
_entity_poly.pdbx_strand_id
1 'polypeptide(L)'
;MTKPHFHFTVFLAAAYLLALAMIAFWPTPVDRPVSGSLSSIIGWLHAHGMPSFFGYNKFEFGANILLFIPFGYIAAAWTRKWWHPVAAGFAASCLIELGQALLLPNRFASLLDIVANTVGAAVGTFILVFLHARHAEPRRDSPPATEHGLGTHPDDEMAGNPPVGR
;
A
#
# COMPACT_ATOMS: atom_id res chain seq x y z
N MET A 1 11.75 -15.05 -4.42
CA MET A 1 12.52 -13.87 -3.98
C MET A 1 13.89 -14.36 -3.53
N THR A 2 14.97 -13.83 -4.08
CA THR A 2 16.33 -14.18 -3.69
C THR A 2 16.59 -13.72 -2.24
N LYS A 3 17.29 -14.53 -1.45
CA LYS A 3 17.56 -14.26 -0.02
C LYS A 3 18.00 -12.82 0.33
N PRO A 4 18.86 -12.13 -0.47
CA PRO A 4 19.29 -10.76 -0.16
C PRO A 4 18.15 -9.73 -0.19
N HIS A 5 17.18 -9.85 -1.10
CA HIS A 5 16.05 -8.93 -1.15
C HIS A 5 15.10 -9.06 0.04
N PHE A 6 14.93 -10.28 0.56
CA PHE A 6 14.13 -10.51 1.76
C PHE A 6 14.71 -9.81 2.99
N HIS A 7 16.01 -9.99 3.24
CA HIS A 7 16.68 -9.33 4.38
C HIS A 7 16.64 -7.80 4.28
N PHE A 8 16.81 -7.25 3.08
CA PHE A 8 16.72 -5.81 2.85
C PHE A 8 15.32 -5.28 3.15
N THR A 9 14.27 -5.96 2.69
CA THR A 9 12.88 -5.57 2.97
C THR A 9 12.56 -5.62 4.47
N VAL A 10 13.01 -6.67 5.16
CA VAL A 10 12.84 -6.78 6.61
C VAL A 10 13.58 -5.67 7.35
N PHE A 11 14.80 -5.35 6.92
CA PHE A 11 15.57 -4.24 7.49
C PHE A 11 14.86 -2.89 7.32
N LEU A 12 14.34 -2.59 6.13
CA LEU A 12 13.57 -1.36 5.89
C LEU A 12 12.31 -1.29 6.74
N ALA A 13 11.57 -2.40 6.87
CA ALA A 13 10.40 -2.48 7.72
C ALA A 13 10.75 -2.23 9.20
N ALA A 14 11.83 -2.84 9.70
CA ALA A 14 12.30 -2.62 11.06
C ALA A 14 12.76 -1.18 11.30
N ALA A 15 13.51 -0.60 10.37
CA ALA A 15 13.94 0.80 10.43
C ALA A 15 12.74 1.76 10.45
N TYR A 16 11.73 1.50 9.63
CA TYR A 16 10.48 2.27 9.63
C TYR A 16 9.74 2.16 10.97
N LEU A 17 9.57 0.94 11.51
CA LEU A 17 8.89 0.74 12.80
C LEU A 17 9.65 1.42 13.95
N LEU A 18 10.98 1.39 13.92
CA LEU A 18 11.81 2.10 14.87
C LEU A 18 11.60 3.63 14.76
N ALA A 19 11.62 4.17 13.54
CA ALA A 19 11.36 5.58 13.30
C ALA A 19 9.96 5.99 13.78
N LEU A 20 8.94 5.18 13.49
CA LEU A 20 7.58 5.39 13.96
C LEU A 20 7.52 5.42 15.50
N ALA A 21 8.16 4.46 16.17
CA ALA A 21 8.23 4.43 17.62
C ALA A 21 8.98 5.65 18.18
N MET A 22 10.10 6.06 17.58
CA MET A 22 10.82 7.26 17.98
C MET A 22 9.97 8.52 17.86
N ILE A 23 9.21 8.68 16.76
CA ILE A 23 8.31 9.81 16.56
C ILE A 23 7.18 9.77 17.59
N ALA A 24 6.55 8.60 17.77
CA ALA A 24 5.42 8.42 18.68
C ALA A 24 5.80 8.70 20.15
N PHE A 25 6.97 8.24 20.60
CA PHE A 25 7.40 8.36 21.99
C PHE A 25 8.40 9.50 22.23
N TRP A 26 8.54 10.43 21.27
CA TRP A 26 9.35 11.61 21.51
C TRP A 26 8.75 12.45 22.65
N PRO A 27 9.55 12.88 23.66
CA PRO A 27 9.05 13.54 24.89
C PRO A 27 8.25 14.81 24.65
N THR A 28 8.56 15.54 23.56
CA THR A 28 7.78 16.69 23.10
C THR A 28 7.22 16.41 21.73
N PRO A 29 6.02 16.91 21.38
CA PRO A 29 5.53 16.81 20.01
C PRO A 29 6.62 17.25 19.04
N VAL A 30 6.93 16.41 18.02
CA VAL A 30 8.06 16.64 17.09
C VAL A 30 7.89 17.95 16.31
N ASP A 31 6.67 18.43 16.21
CA ASP A 31 6.29 19.69 15.57
C ASP A 31 6.45 20.94 16.45
N ARG A 32 6.65 20.80 17.79
CA ARG A 32 6.88 21.96 18.68
C ARG A 32 8.01 22.89 18.24
N PRO A 33 9.19 22.38 17.84
CA PRO A 33 10.27 23.26 17.36
C PRO A 33 9.91 24.03 16.08
N VAL A 34 8.99 23.50 15.28
CA VAL A 34 8.54 24.10 14.01
C VAL A 34 7.14 24.70 14.10
N SER A 35 6.52 24.72 15.28
CA SER A 35 5.16 25.26 15.47
C SER A 35 5.00 26.70 15.02
N GLY A 36 6.04 27.54 15.24
CA GLY A 36 6.08 28.91 14.73
C GLY A 36 6.11 28.97 13.20
N SER A 37 6.91 28.13 12.56
CA SER A 37 6.97 28.02 11.10
C SER A 37 5.68 27.40 10.54
N LEU A 38 5.11 26.40 11.21
CA LEU A 38 3.87 25.76 10.80
C LEU A 38 2.68 26.72 10.91
N SER A 39 2.59 27.51 12.00
CA SER A 39 1.55 28.54 12.13
C SER A 39 1.71 29.65 11.07
N SER A 40 2.93 30.01 10.70
CA SER A 40 3.21 30.93 9.62
C SER A 40 2.79 30.37 8.25
N ILE A 41 3.06 29.09 7.98
CA ILE A 41 2.62 28.42 6.76
C ILE A 41 1.10 28.33 6.72
N ILE A 42 0.45 27.96 7.81
CA ILE A 42 -1.02 27.91 7.91
C ILE A 42 -1.61 29.31 7.67
N GLY A 43 -1.03 30.33 8.28
CA GLY A 43 -1.45 31.74 8.07
C GLY A 43 -1.28 32.18 6.62
N TRP A 44 -0.16 31.82 5.99
CA TRP A 44 0.08 32.07 4.57
C TRP A 44 -0.94 31.36 3.67
N LEU A 45 -1.24 30.08 3.95
CA LEU A 45 -2.25 29.31 3.23
C LEU A 45 -3.65 29.93 3.36
N HIS A 46 -4.03 30.39 4.55
CA HIS A 46 -5.29 31.11 4.76
C HIS A 46 -5.35 32.40 3.96
N ALA A 47 -4.25 33.16 3.90
CA ALA A 47 -4.16 34.38 3.10
C ALA A 47 -4.28 34.11 1.58
N HIS A 48 -3.96 32.87 1.13
CA HIS A 48 -4.03 32.46 -0.28
C HIS A 48 -5.27 31.61 -0.60
N GLY A 49 -6.34 31.71 0.20
CA GLY A 49 -7.66 31.16 -0.10
C GLY A 49 -7.97 29.81 0.55
N MET A 50 -7.10 29.30 1.45
CA MET A 50 -7.44 28.13 2.24
C MET A 50 -8.51 28.48 3.28
N PRO A 51 -9.61 27.74 3.38
CA PRO A 51 -10.66 28.02 4.34
C PRO A 51 -10.14 27.98 5.79
N SER A 52 -10.64 28.88 6.65
CA SER A 52 -10.22 29.04 8.04
C SER A 52 -10.45 27.81 8.92
N PHE A 53 -11.29 26.87 8.47
CA PHE A 53 -11.50 25.61 9.19
C PHE A 53 -10.31 24.63 9.07
N PHE A 54 -9.33 24.90 8.18
CA PHE A 54 -8.07 24.17 8.10
C PHE A 54 -7.09 24.72 9.15
N GLY A 55 -7.16 24.19 10.36
CA GLY A 55 -6.26 24.52 11.46
C GLY A 55 -5.21 23.43 11.71
N TYR A 56 -4.36 23.69 12.72
CA TYR A 56 -3.29 22.80 13.18
C TYR A 56 -3.74 21.33 13.36
N ASN A 57 -4.88 21.08 14.00
CA ASN A 57 -5.39 19.74 14.27
C ASN A 57 -5.63 18.90 12.99
N LYS A 58 -5.91 19.55 11.85
CA LYS A 58 -6.08 18.84 10.57
C LYS A 58 -4.77 18.47 9.93
N PHE A 59 -3.73 19.26 10.13
CA PHE A 59 -2.38 18.91 9.72
C PHE A 59 -1.86 17.72 10.53
N GLU A 60 -2.04 17.74 11.85
CA GLU A 60 -1.69 16.63 12.74
C GLU A 60 -2.44 15.35 12.34
N PHE A 61 -3.74 15.43 12.13
CA PHE A 61 -4.56 14.32 11.64
C PHE A 61 -4.04 13.78 10.30
N GLY A 62 -3.73 14.66 9.34
CA GLY A 62 -3.16 14.28 8.05
C GLY A 62 -1.78 13.63 8.17
N ALA A 63 -0.92 14.16 9.03
CA ALA A 63 0.41 13.60 9.30
C ALA A 63 0.32 12.19 9.89
N ASN A 64 -0.60 11.95 10.81
CA ASN A 64 -0.84 10.63 11.40
C ASN A 64 -1.35 9.62 10.36
N ILE A 65 -2.24 10.02 9.44
CA ILE A 65 -2.62 9.19 8.31
C ILE A 65 -1.39 8.83 7.48
N LEU A 66 -0.58 9.81 7.07
CA LEU A 66 0.60 9.60 6.22
C LEU A 66 1.62 8.68 6.89
N LEU A 67 1.83 8.83 8.19
CA LEU A 67 2.73 7.98 8.97
C LEU A 67 2.28 6.51 8.98
N PHE A 68 0.98 6.23 8.98
CA PHE A 68 0.46 4.86 9.04
C PHE A 68 0.17 4.21 7.69
N ILE A 69 0.25 4.94 6.57
CA ILE A 69 0.16 4.33 5.22
C ILE A 69 1.23 3.25 5.02
N PRO A 70 2.54 3.50 5.28
CA PRO A 70 3.55 2.45 5.14
C PRO A 70 3.31 1.27 6.08
N PHE A 71 2.80 1.51 7.30
CA PHE A 71 2.44 0.44 8.23
C PHE A 71 1.42 -0.53 7.62
N GLY A 72 0.30 0.02 7.12
CA GLY A 72 -0.75 -0.78 6.49
C GLY A 72 -0.26 -1.54 5.26
N TYR A 73 0.55 -0.89 4.42
CA TYR A 73 1.15 -1.50 3.23
C TYR A 73 2.07 -2.68 3.59
N ILE A 74 2.99 -2.49 4.56
CA ILE A 74 3.93 -3.53 5.01
C ILE A 74 3.16 -4.69 5.66
N ALA A 75 2.22 -4.39 6.57
CA ALA A 75 1.42 -5.41 7.24
C ALA A 75 0.57 -6.22 6.24
N ALA A 76 0.02 -5.58 5.22
CA ALA A 76 -0.75 -6.23 4.17
C ALA A 76 0.09 -7.18 3.31
N ALA A 77 1.38 -6.89 3.10
CA ALA A 77 2.27 -7.77 2.37
C ALA A 77 2.49 -9.13 3.06
N TRP A 78 2.25 -9.21 4.37
CA TRP A 78 2.47 -10.41 5.18
C TRP A 78 1.18 -11.15 5.53
N THR A 79 0.02 -10.63 5.16
CA THR A 79 -1.28 -11.22 5.49
C THR A 79 -2.11 -11.45 4.24
N ARG A 80 -2.92 -12.52 4.26
CA ARG A 80 -3.86 -12.81 3.15
C ARG A 80 -5.23 -12.16 3.32
N LYS A 81 -5.56 -11.72 4.54
CA LYS A 81 -6.85 -11.13 4.85
C LYS A 81 -6.70 -9.62 4.99
N TRP A 82 -7.40 -8.86 4.18
CA TRP A 82 -7.31 -7.40 4.10
C TRP A 82 -7.60 -6.65 5.41
N TRP A 83 -8.42 -7.22 6.28
CA TRP A 83 -8.77 -6.60 7.55
C TRP A 83 -7.70 -6.74 8.65
N HIS A 84 -6.80 -7.75 8.57
CA HIS A 84 -5.73 -7.95 9.56
C HIS A 84 -4.79 -6.75 9.67
N PRO A 85 -4.29 -6.15 8.57
CA PRO A 85 -3.44 -4.96 8.65
C PRO A 85 -4.14 -3.77 9.28
N VAL A 86 -5.44 -3.59 9.00
CA VAL A 86 -6.24 -2.52 9.57
C VAL A 86 -6.43 -2.72 11.07
N ALA A 87 -6.77 -3.94 11.50
CA ALA A 87 -6.89 -4.28 12.91
C ALA A 87 -5.54 -4.14 13.65
N ALA A 88 -4.43 -4.51 13.01
CA ALA A 88 -3.09 -4.32 13.55
C ALA A 88 -2.74 -2.83 13.70
N GLY A 89 -3.09 -2.00 12.71
CA GLY A 89 -2.92 -0.56 12.76
C GLY A 89 -3.73 0.09 13.90
N PHE A 90 -4.99 -0.32 14.05
CA PHE A 90 -5.82 0.10 15.16
C PHE A 90 -5.20 -0.28 16.52
N ALA A 91 -4.80 -1.55 16.69
CA ALA A 91 -4.20 -2.03 17.93
C ALA A 91 -2.88 -1.31 18.24
N ALA A 92 -2.01 -1.12 17.23
CA ALA A 92 -0.76 -0.37 17.38
C ALA A 92 -1.03 1.08 17.80
N SER A 93 -2.04 1.73 17.20
CA SER A 93 -2.41 3.10 17.57
C SER A 93 -2.92 3.18 19.00
N CYS A 94 -3.79 2.25 19.43
CA CYS A 94 -4.25 2.19 20.81
C CYS A 94 -3.08 2.02 21.80
N LEU A 95 -2.10 1.17 21.46
CA LEU A 95 -0.91 0.97 22.29
C LEU A 95 -0.03 2.22 22.36
N ILE A 96 0.12 2.94 21.24
CA ILE A 96 0.84 4.21 21.21
C ILE A 96 0.16 5.24 22.10
N GLU A 97 -1.14 5.45 21.94
CA GLU A 97 -1.91 6.41 22.75
C GLU A 97 -1.86 6.06 24.26
N LEU A 98 -2.04 4.79 24.59
CA LEU A 98 -1.92 4.32 25.96
C LEU A 98 -0.50 4.55 26.52
N GLY A 99 0.52 4.21 25.73
CA GLY A 99 1.90 4.44 26.12
C GLY A 99 2.23 5.91 26.30
N GLN A 100 1.74 6.79 25.42
CA GLN A 100 1.90 8.24 25.57
C GLN A 100 1.21 8.77 26.83
N ALA A 101 -0.02 8.35 27.09
CA ALA A 101 -0.75 8.74 28.29
C ALA A 101 -0.06 8.33 29.60
N LEU A 102 0.59 7.16 29.61
CA LEU A 102 1.25 6.62 30.80
C LEU A 102 2.69 7.13 30.99
N LEU A 103 3.41 7.37 29.90
CA LEU A 103 4.87 7.63 29.94
C LEU A 103 5.22 9.10 29.66
N LEU A 104 4.32 9.88 29.04
CA LEU A 104 4.60 11.23 28.61
C LEU A 104 3.67 12.25 29.28
N PRO A 105 4.09 12.94 30.33
CA PRO A 105 3.24 13.86 31.11
C PRO A 105 2.64 15.03 30.31
N ASN A 106 3.27 15.37 29.17
CA ASN A 106 2.87 16.48 28.31
C ASN A 106 2.08 16.07 27.07
N ARG A 107 1.68 14.78 26.98
CA ARG A 107 0.87 14.24 25.90
C ARG A 107 -0.46 13.72 26.43
N PHE A 108 -1.52 14.05 25.71
CA PHE A 108 -2.87 13.56 26.00
C PHE A 108 -3.25 12.56 24.92
N ALA A 109 -3.82 11.41 25.34
CA ALA A 109 -4.34 10.43 24.41
C ALA A 109 -5.45 11.05 23.53
N SER A 110 -5.38 10.85 22.25
CA SER A 110 -6.29 11.43 21.27
C SER A 110 -7.03 10.33 20.49
N LEU A 111 -8.35 10.31 20.62
CA LEU A 111 -9.17 9.41 19.79
C LEU A 111 -9.04 9.75 18.29
N LEU A 112 -8.77 11.01 17.95
CA LEU A 112 -8.57 11.43 16.56
C LEU A 112 -7.30 10.81 15.98
N ASP A 113 -6.25 10.63 16.78
CA ASP A 113 -5.01 10.00 16.35
C ASP A 113 -5.23 8.50 16.11
N ILE A 114 -6.02 7.83 16.96
CA ILE A 114 -6.42 6.44 16.71
C ILE A 114 -7.17 6.31 15.38
N VAL A 115 -8.11 7.21 15.12
CA VAL A 115 -8.85 7.21 13.85
C VAL A 115 -7.92 7.49 12.67
N ALA A 116 -7.08 8.52 12.76
CA ALA A 116 -6.15 8.89 11.70
C ALA A 116 -5.19 7.74 11.34
N ASN A 117 -4.57 7.14 12.35
CA ASN A 117 -3.63 6.02 12.18
C ASN A 117 -4.32 4.80 11.58
N THR A 118 -5.54 4.49 12.03
CA THR A 118 -6.34 3.38 11.47
C THR A 118 -6.70 3.63 10.01
N VAL A 119 -7.10 4.86 9.68
CA VAL A 119 -7.37 5.26 8.28
C VAL A 119 -6.11 5.15 7.44
N GLY A 120 -4.96 5.59 7.95
CA GLY A 120 -3.67 5.44 7.27
C GLY A 120 -3.35 3.97 6.97
N ALA A 121 -3.50 3.09 7.96
CA ALA A 121 -3.31 1.66 7.79
C ALA A 121 -4.28 1.05 6.76
N ALA A 122 -5.54 1.48 6.75
CA ALA A 122 -6.52 1.06 5.75
C ALA A 122 -6.14 1.50 4.34
N VAL A 123 -5.72 2.76 4.17
CA VAL A 123 -5.25 3.30 2.88
C VAL A 123 -4.04 2.51 2.38
N GLY A 124 -3.03 2.28 3.23
CA GLY A 124 -1.85 1.49 2.86
C GLY A 124 -2.19 0.06 2.44
N THR A 125 -3.10 -0.58 3.17
CA THR A 125 -3.64 -1.91 2.83
C THR A 125 -4.33 -1.90 1.47
N PHE A 126 -5.20 -0.91 1.23
CA PHE A 126 -5.94 -0.77 -0.02
C PHE A 126 -5.00 -0.55 -1.22
N ILE A 127 -3.96 0.28 -1.05
CA ILE A 127 -2.96 0.50 -2.10
C ILE A 127 -2.31 -0.83 -2.52
N LEU A 128 -1.87 -1.66 -1.57
CA LEU A 128 -1.25 -2.95 -1.90
C LEU A 128 -2.24 -3.89 -2.60
N VAL A 129 -3.45 -4.04 -2.07
CA VAL A 129 -4.49 -4.91 -2.65
C VAL A 129 -4.82 -4.47 -4.08
N PHE A 130 -4.96 -3.17 -4.30
CA PHE A 130 -5.24 -2.61 -5.62
C PHE A 130 -4.10 -2.85 -6.62
N LEU A 131 -2.85 -2.66 -6.20
CA LEU A 131 -1.69 -2.94 -7.04
C LEU A 131 -1.61 -4.42 -7.43
N HIS A 132 -1.87 -5.33 -6.48
CA HIS A 132 -1.92 -6.77 -6.78
C HIS A 132 -3.06 -7.14 -7.73
N ALA A 133 -4.25 -6.55 -7.56
CA ALA A 133 -5.38 -6.81 -8.45
C ALA A 133 -5.09 -6.38 -9.89
N ARG A 134 -4.44 -5.24 -10.09
CA ARG A 134 -4.03 -4.77 -11.42
C ARG A 134 -3.01 -5.67 -12.11
N HIS A 135 -2.09 -6.28 -11.35
CA HIS A 135 -1.10 -7.19 -11.91
C HIS A 135 -1.64 -8.61 -12.13
N ALA A 136 -2.79 -8.94 -11.54
CA ALA A 136 -3.47 -10.22 -11.69
C ALA A 136 -4.46 -10.27 -12.87
N GLU A 137 -4.66 -9.17 -13.63
CA GLU A 137 -5.47 -9.23 -14.85
C GLU A 137 -4.83 -10.24 -15.82
N PRO A 138 -5.58 -11.29 -16.25
CA PRO A 138 -5.07 -12.28 -17.18
C PRO A 138 -4.71 -11.56 -18.47
N ARG A 139 -3.48 -11.81 -18.95
CA ARG A 139 -3.12 -11.55 -20.34
C ARG A 139 -4.24 -12.18 -21.16
N ARG A 140 -5.06 -11.38 -21.82
CA ARG A 140 -6.05 -11.90 -22.76
C ARG A 140 -5.28 -12.76 -23.74
N ASP A 141 -5.45 -14.06 -23.59
CA ASP A 141 -4.88 -15.04 -24.52
C ASP A 141 -5.34 -14.63 -25.90
N SER A 142 -4.38 -14.38 -26.77
CA SER A 142 -4.62 -14.24 -28.20
C SER A 142 -5.45 -15.46 -28.61
N PRO A 143 -6.52 -15.31 -29.39
CA PRO A 143 -7.31 -16.45 -29.84
C PRO A 143 -6.37 -17.44 -30.52
N PRO A 144 -6.57 -18.77 -30.31
CA PRO A 144 -5.74 -19.77 -30.95
C PRO A 144 -5.72 -19.51 -32.44
N ALA A 145 -4.52 -19.43 -33.01
CA ALA A 145 -4.37 -19.36 -34.46
C ALA A 145 -5.19 -20.47 -35.04
N THR A 146 -6.25 -20.11 -35.79
CA THR A 146 -7.04 -21.04 -36.59
C THR A 146 -6.02 -21.74 -37.52
N GLU A 147 -5.76 -23.00 -37.28
CA GLU A 147 -5.09 -23.85 -38.24
C GLU A 147 -5.92 -23.78 -39.51
N HIS A 148 -5.43 -22.96 -40.45
CA HIS A 148 -5.93 -22.97 -41.81
C HIS A 148 -5.62 -24.37 -42.37
N GLY A 149 -6.71 -25.08 -42.65
CA GLY A 149 -6.74 -26.43 -43.15
C GLY A 149 -5.68 -26.67 -44.24
N LEU A 150 -4.97 -27.73 -44.02
CA LEU A 150 -4.25 -28.40 -45.08
C LEU A 150 -5.27 -28.83 -46.13
N GLY A 151 -5.33 -28.05 -47.22
CA GLY A 151 -6.07 -28.42 -48.42
C GLY A 151 -5.55 -29.75 -48.91
N THR A 152 -6.39 -30.75 -48.78
CA THR A 152 -6.23 -32.00 -49.54
C THR A 152 -6.30 -31.62 -51.00
N HIS A 153 -5.19 -31.79 -51.71
CA HIS A 153 -5.12 -31.68 -53.15
C HIS A 153 -5.76 -32.94 -53.78
N PRO A 154 -6.81 -32.83 -54.55
CA PRO A 154 -7.47 -33.99 -55.19
C PRO A 154 -6.93 -34.26 -56.61
N ASP A 155 -5.63 -34.45 -56.77
CA ASP A 155 -5.05 -34.68 -58.08
C ASP A 155 -3.99 -35.78 -58.04
N ASP A 156 -4.41 -37.01 -57.68
CA ASP A 156 -3.60 -38.21 -57.98
C ASP A 156 -4.51 -39.46 -58.20
N GLU A 157 -5.53 -39.27 -59.02
CA GLU A 157 -6.24 -40.39 -59.58
C GLU A 157 -6.22 -40.28 -61.10
N MET A 158 -5.13 -40.70 -61.69
CA MET A 158 -5.08 -41.18 -63.09
C MET A 158 -3.63 -41.59 -63.47
N ALA A 159 -3.35 -42.84 -63.40
CA ALA A 159 -2.42 -43.53 -64.26
C ALA A 159 -2.22 -44.95 -63.70
N GLY A 160 -2.92 -45.91 -64.17
CA GLY A 160 -2.51 -46.52 -65.37
C GLY A 160 -2.14 -47.94 -65.00
N ASN A 161 -3.12 -48.86 -65.01
CA ASN A 161 -2.91 -50.31 -65.04
C ASN A 161 -2.44 -50.73 -66.45
N PRO A 162 -1.40 -51.55 -66.60
CA PRO A 162 -1.28 -52.39 -67.74
C PRO A 162 -1.15 -53.87 -67.36
N PRO A 163 -1.42 -54.79 -68.29
CA PRO A 163 -1.94 -56.09 -68.00
C PRO A 163 -0.88 -57.17 -68.01
N VAL A 164 -1.23 -58.22 -67.35
CA VAL A 164 -1.07 -59.72 -67.64
C VAL A 164 -0.07 -60.07 -68.68
N GLY A 165 0.78 -61.01 -68.36
CA GLY A 165 1.45 -61.85 -69.34
C GLY A 165 2.40 -62.88 -68.74
N ARG A 166 1.83 -64.13 -68.60
CA ARG A 166 2.46 -65.44 -68.54
C ARG A 166 3.32 -65.77 -67.33
#